data_8bb8c083c38dbd5700a188b693fdf9b1
#
_entry.id   8bb8c083c38dbd5700a188b693fdf9b1
#
_cell.length_a   1.000
_cell.length_b   1.000
_cell.length_c   1.000
_cell.angle_alpha   90.00
_cell.angle_beta   90.00
_cell.angle_gamma   90.00
#
_symmetry.space_group_name_H-M   'P 1'
#
loop_
_entity.id
_entity.type
_entity.pdbx_description
1 polymer ?
#
loop_
_entity_poly.entity_id
_entity_poly.type
_entity_poly.pdbx_seq_one_letter_code
_entity_poly.pdbx_strand_id
1 'polypeptide(L)'
;MDELALITAAKKGDLDSFNTLVLNYQHQVYNLAYRIMGDAASASDATQEAFISAWRHIGGFRGGSYKSWLLRIVTNACYDELRRVKRRPASSLESLYVEDPTPDAELPPSQLESPEAFTQRRELNHAIQAGIAQLPPDQRIVLVLSDVQGMSYEEIAQAIGANLGTVKSRLSRARARLRDLLLEHGELVSTEYRLQSEGEAV
;
A
#
# COMPACT_ATOMS: atom_id res chain seq x y z
N MET A 1 5.30 -25.37 2.39
CA MET A 1 4.45 -25.91 1.31
C MET A 1 4.59 -24.99 0.11
N ASP A 2 4.68 -25.52 -1.09
CA ASP A 2 4.87 -24.72 -2.31
C ASP A 2 3.63 -23.85 -2.58
N GLU A 3 3.80 -22.57 -2.88
CA GLU A 3 2.71 -21.63 -3.14
C GLU A 3 1.80 -22.11 -4.27
N LEU A 4 2.37 -22.68 -5.33
CA LEU A 4 1.61 -23.20 -6.47
C LEU A 4 0.70 -24.38 -6.06
N ALA A 5 1.16 -25.23 -5.14
CA ALA A 5 0.36 -26.32 -4.60
C ALA A 5 -0.83 -25.80 -3.79
N LEU A 6 -0.62 -24.78 -2.94
CA LEU A 6 -1.69 -24.12 -2.16
C LEU A 6 -2.73 -23.49 -3.08
N ILE A 7 -2.31 -22.76 -4.10
CA ILE A 7 -3.21 -22.12 -5.07
C ILE A 7 -4.02 -23.19 -5.80
N THR A 8 -3.38 -24.30 -6.20
CA THR A 8 -4.04 -25.38 -6.93
C THR A 8 -5.11 -26.08 -6.08
N ALA A 9 -4.83 -26.31 -4.79
CA ALA A 9 -5.79 -26.88 -3.85
C ALA A 9 -6.94 -25.91 -3.53
N ALA A 10 -6.63 -24.63 -3.27
CA ALA A 10 -7.62 -23.60 -3.02
C ALA A 10 -8.58 -23.41 -4.23
N LYS A 11 -8.09 -23.50 -5.47
CA LYS A 11 -8.94 -23.50 -6.68
C LYS A 11 -9.93 -24.65 -6.75
N LYS A 12 -9.65 -25.76 -6.07
CA LYS A 12 -10.55 -26.92 -5.94
C LYS A 12 -11.51 -26.81 -4.75
N GLY A 13 -11.46 -25.69 -4.02
CA GLY A 13 -12.32 -25.43 -2.87
C GLY A 13 -11.70 -25.82 -1.52
N ASP A 14 -10.40 -26.13 -1.47
CA ASP A 14 -9.71 -26.40 -0.20
C ASP A 14 -9.49 -25.11 0.58
N LEU A 15 -10.27 -24.95 1.65
CA LEU A 15 -10.24 -23.75 2.50
C LEU A 15 -8.97 -23.66 3.34
N ASP A 16 -8.39 -24.79 3.76
CA ASP A 16 -7.18 -24.79 4.59
C ASP A 16 -5.96 -24.29 3.80
N SER A 17 -5.85 -24.70 2.54
CA SER A 17 -4.84 -24.18 1.63
C SER A 17 -5.03 -22.67 1.37
N PHE A 18 -6.27 -22.21 1.23
CA PHE A 18 -6.54 -20.78 1.08
C PHE A 18 -6.21 -19.98 2.36
N ASN A 19 -6.57 -20.50 3.53
CA ASN A 19 -6.21 -19.87 4.81
C ASN A 19 -4.68 -19.75 4.97
N THR A 20 -3.92 -20.74 4.50
CA THR A 20 -2.47 -20.65 4.48
C THR A 20 -1.98 -19.51 3.58
N LEU A 21 -2.59 -19.33 2.40
CA LEU A 21 -2.31 -18.15 1.54
C LEU A 21 -2.68 -16.84 2.23
N VAL A 22 -3.81 -16.78 2.93
CA VAL A 22 -4.20 -15.58 3.73
C VAL A 22 -3.12 -15.26 4.74
N LEU A 23 -2.68 -16.22 5.55
CA LEU A 23 -1.63 -16.02 6.57
C LEU A 23 -0.30 -15.54 5.95
N ASN A 24 0.05 -16.04 4.78
CA ASN A 24 1.29 -15.64 4.08
C ASN A 24 1.23 -14.19 3.57
N TYR A 25 0.05 -13.69 3.23
CA TYR A 25 -0.11 -12.40 2.56
C TYR A 25 -0.80 -11.32 3.40
N GLN A 26 -1.39 -11.66 4.57
CA GLN A 26 -2.22 -10.74 5.36
C GLN A 26 -1.51 -9.44 5.73
N HIS A 27 -0.24 -9.50 6.15
CA HIS A 27 0.53 -8.31 6.49
C HIS A 27 0.77 -7.42 5.26
N GLN A 28 1.09 -8.02 4.12
CA GLN A 28 1.33 -7.26 2.90
C GLN A 28 0.05 -6.59 2.39
N VAL A 29 -1.06 -7.32 2.42
CA VAL A 29 -2.39 -6.82 2.03
C VAL A 29 -2.84 -5.70 2.94
N TYR A 30 -2.73 -5.89 4.26
CA TYR A 30 -3.08 -4.88 5.25
C TYR A 30 -2.21 -3.62 5.09
N ASN A 31 -0.89 -3.78 4.95
CA ASN A 31 0.02 -2.64 4.77
C ASN A 31 -0.28 -1.85 3.49
N LEU A 32 -0.64 -2.53 2.40
CA LEU A 32 -1.09 -1.85 1.18
C LEU A 32 -2.39 -1.07 1.44
N ALA A 33 -3.39 -1.74 2.03
CA ALA A 33 -4.67 -1.10 2.36
C ALA A 33 -4.48 0.10 3.30
N TYR A 34 -3.68 -0.04 4.36
CA TYR A 34 -3.39 1.04 5.31
C TYR A 34 -2.72 2.25 4.65
N ARG A 35 -1.73 2.02 3.78
CA ARG A 35 -1.07 3.12 3.05
C ARG A 35 -2.01 3.84 2.09
N ILE A 36 -2.98 3.14 1.53
CA ILE A 36 -3.97 3.73 0.64
C ILE A 36 -5.08 4.44 1.42
N MET A 37 -5.62 3.82 2.46
CA MET A 37 -6.77 4.33 3.22
C MET A 37 -6.39 5.44 4.21
N GLY A 38 -5.25 5.27 4.90
CA GLY A 38 -4.74 6.23 5.88
C GLY A 38 -5.23 5.98 7.31
N ASP A 39 -6.17 5.05 7.52
CA ASP A 39 -6.67 4.68 8.85
C ASP A 39 -6.81 3.16 9.01
N ALA A 40 -6.68 2.70 10.25
CA ALA A 40 -6.64 1.27 10.57
C ALA A 40 -7.99 0.57 10.36
N ALA A 41 -9.10 1.24 10.64
CA ALA A 41 -10.44 0.66 10.51
C ALA A 41 -10.77 0.39 9.04
N SER A 42 -10.65 1.42 8.16
CA SER A 42 -10.86 1.27 6.72
C SER A 42 -9.86 0.29 6.08
N ALA A 43 -8.62 0.25 6.56
CA ALA A 43 -7.63 -0.72 6.09
C ALA A 43 -8.00 -2.16 6.43
N SER A 44 -8.50 -2.40 7.65
CA SER A 44 -8.99 -3.71 8.08
C SER A 44 -10.17 -4.17 7.25
N ASP A 45 -11.16 -3.30 7.04
CA ASP A 45 -12.34 -3.58 6.23
C ASP A 45 -11.96 -3.91 4.78
N ALA A 46 -11.10 -3.09 4.15
CA ALA A 46 -10.61 -3.33 2.80
C ALA A 46 -9.81 -4.63 2.68
N THR A 47 -9.02 -4.98 3.70
CA THR A 47 -8.26 -6.23 3.77
C THR A 47 -9.19 -7.43 3.81
N GLN A 48 -10.20 -7.40 4.67
CA GLN A 48 -11.18 -8.47 4.80
C GLN A 48 -11.96 -8.66 3.49
N GLU A 49 -12.48 -7.58 2.92
CA GLU A 49 -13.21 -7.64 1.63
C GLU A 49 -12.33 -8.17 0.50
N ALA A 50 -11.05 -7.78 0.48
CA ALA A 50 -10.10 -8.27 -0.51
C ALA A 50 -9.90 -9.79 -0.42
N PHE A 51 -9.75 -10.37 0.77
CA PHE A 51 -9.62 -11.82 0.92
C PHE A 51 -10.92 -12.57 0.61
N ILE A 52 -12.07 -12.03 0.99
CA ILE A 52 -13.38 -12.59 0.60
C ILE A 52 -13.51 -12.59 -0.92
N SER A 53 -13.15 -11.49 -1.58
CA SER A 53 -13.15 -11.38 -3.04
C SER A 53 -12.15 -12.34 -3.68
N ALA A 54 -10.94 -12.45 -3.11
CA ALA A 54 -9.92 -13.39 -3.58
C ALA A 54 -10.41 -14.84 -3.53
N TRP A 55 -11.04 -15.26 -2.43
CA TRP A 55 -11.64 -16.59 -2.31
C TRP A 55 -12.69 -16.86 -3.40
N ARG A 56 -13.60 -15.91 -3.60
CA ARG A 56 -14.65 -16.02 -4.62
C ARG A 56 -14.11 -16.13 -6.05
N HIS A 57 -12.96 -15.51 -6.32
CA HIS A 57 -12.39 -15.39 -7.67
C HIS A 57 -11.14 -16.25 -7.92
N ILE A 58 -10.67 -17.04 -6.92
CA ILE A 58 -9.44 -17.84 -7.05
C ILE A 58 -9.52 -18.87 -8.17
N GLY A 59 -10.71 -19.40 -8.44
CA GLY A 59 -10.96 -20.30 -9.57
C GLY A 59 -10.62 -19.69 -10.94
N GLY A 60 -10.72 -18.37 -11.06
CA GLY A 60 -10.37 -17.61 -12.26
C GLY A 60 -8.90 -17.20 -12.37
N PHE A 61 -8.06 -17.48 -11.37
CA PHE A 61 -6.63 -17.20 -11.45
C PHE A 61 -5.97 -18.08 -12.51
N ARG A 62 -5.40 -17.45 -13.54
CA ARG A 62 -4.85 -18.16 -14.72
C ARG A 62 -3.33 -18.36 -14.68
N GLY A 63 -2.70 -18.19 -13.50
CA GLY A 63 -1.25 -18.27 -13.34
C GLY A 63 -0.57 -16.88 -13.38
N GLY A 64 0.77 -16.87 -13.34
CA GLY A 64 1.56 -15.67 -13.12
C GLY A 64 1.78 -15.39 -11.63
N SER A 65 2.03 -14.15 -11.26
CA SER A 65 2.26 -13.73 -9.88
C SER A 65 0.95 -13.70 -9.10
N TYR A 66 0.79 -14.60 -8.12
CA TYR A 66 -0.34 -14.59 -7.19
C TYR A 66 -0.36 -13.29 -6.37
N LYS A 67 0.82 -12.82 -5.96
CA LYS A 67 1.00 -11.54 -5.30
C LYS A 67 0.38 -10.40 -6.11
N SER A 68 0.77 -10.23 -7.37
CA SER A 68 0.26 -9.13 -8.23
C SER A 68 -1.25 -9.24 -8.45
N TRP A 69 -1.78 -10.45 -8.61
CA TRP A 69 -3.21 -10.71 -8.71
C TRP A 69 -3.96 -10.32 -7.44
N LEU A 70 -3.44 -10.70 -6.26
CA LEU A 70 -4.03 -10.36 -4.96
C LEU A 70 -3.98 -8.84 -4.71
N LEU A 71 -2.82 -8.20 -4.95
CA LEU A 71 -2.67 -6.75 -4.79
C LEU A 71 -3.63 -5.95 -5.68
N ARG A 72 -3.96 -6.46 -6.88
CA ARG A 72 -5.01 -5.88 -7.73
C ARG A 72 -6.38 -5.94 -7.07
N ILE A 73 -6.73 -7.05 -6.42
CA ILE A 73 -8.01 -7.22 -5.70
C ILE A 73 -8.08 -6.22 -4.55
N VAL A 74 -7.01 -6.11 -3.74
CA VAL A 74 -6.93 -5.15 -2.63
C VAL A 74 -7.07 -3.71 -3.14
N THR A 75 -6.36 -3.37 -4.21
CA THR A 75 -6.43 -2.04 -4.81
C THR A 75 -7.85 -1.68 -5.21
N ASN A 76 -8.59 -2.62 -5.82
CA ASN A 76 -9.98 -2.41 -6.19
C ASN A 76 -10.88 -2.22 -4.96
N ALA A 77 -10.69 -3.02 -3.91
CA ALA A 77 -11.42 -2.86 -2.66
C ALA A 77 -11.18 -1.47 -2.04
N CYS A 78 -9.93 -1.01 -2.00
CA CYS A 78 -9.60 0.34 -1.54
C CYS A 78 -10.22 1.44 -2.43
N TYR A 79 -10.22 1.28 -3.75
CA TYR A 79 -10.86 2.24 -4.66
C TYR A 79 -12.37 2.35 -4.41
N ASP A 80 -13.03 1.22 -4.23
CA ASP A 80 -14.47 1.19 -3.99
C ASP A 80 -14.82 1.84 -2.65
N GLU A 81 -14.00 1.61 -1.63
CA GLU A 81 -14.15 2.25 -0.33
C GLU A 81 -13.92 3.77 -0.41
N LEU A 82 -12.84 4.23 -1.03
CA LEU A 82 -12.57 5.66 -1.24
C LEU A 82 -13.69 6.36 -2.02
N ARG A 83 -14.29 5.68 -3.00
CA ARG A 83 -15.45 6.19 -3.71
C ARG A 83 -16.70 6.24 -2.83
N ARG A 84 -16.87 5.26 -1.95
CA ARG A 84 -17.98 5.20 -0.99
C ARG A 84 -17.91 6.36 0.00
N VAL A 85 -16.73 6.58 0.58
CA VAL A 85 -16.49 7.70 1.50
C VAL A 85 -16.75 9.05 0.82
N LYS A 86 -16.25 9.24 -0.41
CA LYS A 86 -16.47 10.49 -1.17
C LYS A 86 -17.94 10.77 -1.50
N ARG A 87 -18.78 9.74 -1.60
CA ARG A 87 -20.23 9.89 -1.90
C ARG A 87 -21.08 10.16 -0.65
N ARG A 88 -20.56 9.88 0.55
CA ARG A 88 -21.27 10.20 1.81
C ARG A 88 -21.07 11.68 2.09
N PRO A 89 -22.16 12.46 2.30
CA PRO A 89 -22.04 13.86 2.74
C PRO A 89 -21.27 13.88 4.05
N ALA A 90 -20.36 14.83 4.19
CA ALA A 90 -19.48 15.00 5.33
C ALA A 90 -20.27 15.17 6.64
N SER A 91 -20.50 14.09 7.36
CA SER A 91 -20.98 14.12 8.75
C SER A 91 -19.96 13.55 9.74
N SER A 92 -18.70 13.47 9.36
CA SER A 92 -17.62 13.16 10.30
C SER A 92 -16.28 13.67 9.75
N LEU A 93 -16.03 14.96 9.93
CA LEU A 93 -14.72 15.59 9.70
C LEU A 93 -13.77 15.38 10.89
N GLU A 94 -14.13 14.50 11.83
CA GLU A 94 -13.44 14.37 13.12
C GLU A 94 -12.52 13.14 13.25
N SER A 95 -12.28 12.44 12.14
CA SER A 95 -11.42 11.23 12.15
C SER A 95 -10.16 11.38 11.28
N LEU A 96 -9.52 12.53 11.30
CA LEU A 96 -8.17 12.73 10.73
C LEU A 96 -7.07 12.61 11.79
N TYR A 97 -7.35 12.05 12.94
CA TYR A 97 -6.29 11.59 13.82
C TYR A 97 -5.72 10.32 13.21
N VAL A 98 -4.50 10.43 12.69
CA VAL A 98 -3.64 9.29 12.38
C VAL A 98 -3.44 8.57 13.71
N GLU A 99 -4.26 7.53 13.97
CA GLU A 99 -3.96 6.60 15.05
C GLU A 99 -2.56 6.05 14.79
N ASP A 100 -1.76 6.02 15.85
CA ASP A 100 -0.39 5.49 15.84
C ASP A 100 -0.36 4.19 15.03
N PRO A 101 0.51 4.04 14.03
CA PRO A 101 0.55 2.84 13.23
C PRO A 101 0.68 1.65 14.18
N THR A 102 -0.21 0.66 14.03
CA THR A 102 -0.13 -0.56 14.83
C THR A 102 1.29 -1.12 14.75
N PRO A 103 1.87 -1.61 15.87
CA PRO A 103 3.24 -2.13 15.91
C PRO A 103 3.56 -3.17 14.83
N ASP A 104 2.53 -3.85 14.30
CA ASP A 104 2.66 -4.88 13.28
C ASP A 104 2.95 -4.35 11.85
N ALA A 105 2.78 -3.05 11.59
CA ALA A 105 3.15 -2.45 10.30
C ALA A 105 4.64 -2.11 10.22
N GLU A 106 5.35 -2.15 11.32
CA GLU A 106 6.79 -1.93 11.40
C GLU A 106 7.54 -3.26 11.19
N LEU A 107 8.57 -3.23 10.33
CA LEU A 107 9.57 -4.29 10.32
C LEU A 107 10.15 -4.40 11.75
N PRO A 108 10.26 -5.62 12.32
CA PRO A 108 10.85 -5.77 13.64
C PRO A 108 12.23 -5.10 13.67
N PRO A 109 12.60 -4.45 14.79
CA PRO A 109 13.90 -3.81 14.90
C PRO A 109 14.98 -4.85 14.57
N SER A 110 15.90 -4.51 13.67
CA SER A 110 17.06 -5.37 13.46
C SER A 110 17.84 -5.41 14.77
N GLN A 111 18.34 -6.57 15.18
CA GLN A 111 19.10 -6.75 16.43
C GLN A 111 20.36 -5.87 16.52
N LEU A 112 20.67 -5.09 15.50
CA LEU A 112 21.84 -4.21 15.36
C LEU A 112 21.46 -2.72 15.32
N GLU A 113 20.16 -2.36 15.41
CA GLU A 113 19.71 -0.97 15.32
C GLU A 113 19.75 -0.31 16.71
N SER A 114 20.35 0.90 16.80
CA SER A 114 20.32 1.66 18.05
C SER A 114 18.90 2.21 18.34
N PRO A 115 18.55 2.46 19.63
CA PRO A 115 17.24 3.05 19.99
C PRO A 115 16.97 4.38 19.28
N GLU A 116 18.01 5.20 19.07
CA GLU A 116 17.90 6.49 18.39
C GLU A 116 17.59 6.29 16.89
N ALA A 117 18.28 5.35 16.21
CA ALA A 117 18.05 5.03 14.81
C ALA A 117 16.63 4.46 14.61
N PHE A 118 16.15 3.62 15.53
CA PHE A 118 14.80 3.11 15.54
C PHE A 118 13.76 4.25 15.64
N THR A 119 13.96 5.20 16.57
CA THR A 119 13.07 6.35 16.75
C THR A 119 13.05 7.22 15.50
N GLN A 120 14.21 7.57 14.93
CA GLN A 120 14.31 8.36 13.69
C GLN A 120 13.61 7.67 12.50
N ARG A 121 13.80 6.37 12.35
CA ARG A 121 13.13 5.60 11.31
C ARG A 121 11.60 5.60 11.47
N ARG A 122 11.13 5.50 12.71
CA ARG A 122 9.70 5.56 13.03
C ARG A 122 9.10 6.91 12.70
N GLU A 123 9.75 8.00 13.10
CA GLU A 123 9.35 9.37 12.78
C GLU A 123 9.31 9.61 11.26
N LEU A 124 10.34 9.14 10.53
CA LEU A 124 10.38 9.24 9.07
C LEU A 124 9.24 8.45 8.42
N ASN A 125 8.98 7.22 8.86
CA ASN A 125 7.87 6.41 8.36
C ASN A 125 6.52 7.09 8.60
N HIS A 126 6.34 7.70 9.78
CA HIS A 126 5.14 8.45 10.10
C HIS A 126 4.98 9.68 9.18
N ALA A 127 6.03 10.45 8.96
CA ALA A 127 6.01 11.60 8.05
C ALA A 127 5.70 11.19 6.61
N ILE A 128 6.31 10.09 6.12
CA ILE A 128 6.03 9.56 4.79
C ILE A 128 4.55 9.13 4.69
N GLN A 129 4.02 8.43 5.69
CA GLN A 129 2.62 8.01 5.68
C GLN A 129 1.67 9.19 5.70
N ALA A 130 1.95 10.22 6.53
CA ALA A 130 1.17 11.45 6.57
C ALA A 130 1.21 12.20 5.22
N GLY A 131 2.36 12.24 4.56
CA GLY A 131 2.51 12.81 3.22
C GLY A 131 1.73 12.00 2.16
N ILE A 132 1.80 10.68 2.21
CA ILE A 132 1.03 9.80 1.32
C ILE A 132 -0.48 10.03 1.50
N ALA A 133 -0.97 10.18 2.73
CA ALA A 133 -2.38 10.42 3.03
C ALA A 133 -2.91 11.75 2.45
N GLN A 134 -2.04 12.73 2.24
CA GLN A 134 -2.40 14.02 1.62
C GLN A 134 -2.42 14.00 0.09
N LEU A 135 -1.95 12.93 -0.54
CA LEU A 135 -2.00 12.80 -2.00
C LEU A 135 -3.45 12.55 -2.47
N PRO A 136 -3.83 13.07 -3.66
CA PRO A 136 -5.06 12.64 -4.32
C PRO A 136 -5.11 11.11 -4.46
N PRO A 137 -6.26 10.45 -4.26
CA PRO A 137 -6.38 9.00 -4.24
C PRO A 137 -5.72 8.29 -5.44
N ASP A 138 -5.92 8.80 -6.64
CA ASP A 138 -5.34 8.23 -7.86
C ASP A 138 -3.80 8.30 -7.90
N GLN A 139 -3.22 9.33 -7.32
CA GLN A 139 -1.77 9.50 -7.21
C GLN A 139 -1.21 8.64 -6.10
N ARG A 140 -1.90 8.60 -4.94
CA ARG A 140 -1.55 7.78 -3.78
C ARG A 140 -1.43 6.31 -4.15
N ILE A 141 -2.46 5.77 -4.81
CA ILE A 141 -2.51 4.36 -5.19
C ILE A 141 -1.34 4.00 -6.12
N VAL A 142 -1.09 4.78 -7.16
CA VAL A 142 -0.02 4.51 -8.12
C VAL A 142 1.35 4.57 -7.44
N LEU A 143 1.57 5.54 -6.54
CA LEU A 143 2.79 5.65 -5.76
C LEU A 143 3.02 4.42 -4.86
N VAL A 144 2.00 4.02 -4.11
CA VAL A 144 2.11 2.87 -3.18
C VAL A 144 2.35 1.57 -3.95
N LEU A 145 1.66 1.34 -5.08
CA LEU A 145 1.87 0.14 -5.89
C LEU A 145 3.27 0.10 -6.51
N SER A 146 3.80 1.24 -6.99
CA SER A 146 5.13 1.32 -7.59
C SER A 146 6.24 1.28 -6.53
N ASP A 147 6.24 2.24 -5.62
CA ASP A 147 7.42 2.55 -4.80
C ASP A 147 7.46 1.72 -3.51
N VAL A 148 6.29 1.24 -3.03
CA VAL A 148 6.21 0.40 -1.83
C VAL A 148 6.08 -1.08 -2.18
N GLN A 149 5.23 -1.43 -3.17
CA GLN A 149 5.00 -2.83 -3.52
C GLN A 149 5.91 -3.34 -4.64
N GLY A 150 6.63 -2.45 -5.34
CA GLY A 150 7.55 -2.79 -6.42
C GLY A 150 6.88 -3.35 -7.68
N MET A 151 5.61 -3.00 -7.92
CA MET A 151 4.89 -3.43 -9.13
C MET A 151 5.41 -2.69 -10.36
N SER A 152 5.49 -3.40 -11.48
CA SER A 152 5.78 -2.78 -12.79
C SER A 152 4.65 -1.85 -13.24
N TYR A 153 4.95 -0.92 -14.13
CA TYR A 153 3.93 0.01 -14.64
C TYR A 153 2.82 -0.72 -15.41
N GLU A 154 3.14 -1.83 -16.05
CA GLU A 154 2.20 -2.71 -16.74
C GLU A 154 1.23 -3.37 -15.76
N GLU A 155 1.74 -3.93 -14.66
CA GLU A 155 0.93 -4.52 -13.60
C GLU A 155 0.03 -3.46 -12.93
N ILE A 156 0.57 -2.26 -12.68
CA ILE A 156 -0.21 -1.14 -12.14
C ILE A 156 -1.31 -0.73 -13.11
N ALA A 157 -1.00 -0.58 -14.39
CA ALA A 157 -1.97 -0.22 -15.42
C ALA A 157 -3.14 -1.23 -15.48
N GLN A 158 -2.83 -2.52 -15.40
CA GLN A 158 -3.84 -3.59 -15.33
C GLN A 158 -4.64 -3.54 -14.02
N ALA A 159 -3.97 -3.27 -12.89
CA ALA A 159 -4.62 -3.24 -11.58
C ALA A 159 -5.65 -2.12 -11.47
N ILE A 160 -5.33 -0.91 -12.00
CA ILE A 160 -6.20 0.27 -11.88
C ILE A 160 -7.05 0.54 -13.13
N GLY A 161 -6.97 -0.30 -14.16
CA GLY A 161 -7.72 -0.12 -15.41
C GLY A 161 -7.33 1.15 -16.18
N ALA A 162 -6.05 1.53 -16.19
CA ALA A 162 -5.55 2.72 -16.86
C ALA A 162 -4.48 2.38 -17.92
N ASN A 163 -4.17 3.33 -18.79
CA ASN A 163 -3.05 3.17 -19.73
C ASN A 163 -1.70 3.53 -19.08
N LEU A 164 -0.60 3.05 -19.66
CA LEU A 164 0.77 3.30 -19.15
C LEU A 164 1.13 4.80 -19.05
N GLY A 165 0.65 5.62 -19.98
CA GLY A 165 0.87 7.07 -19.93
C GLY A 165 0.21 7.71 -18.70
N THR A 166 -0.99 7.25 -18.34
CA THR A 166 -1.69 7.67 -17.12
C THR A 166 -0.94 7.25 -15.87
N VAL A 167 -0.43 6.01 -15.80
CA VAL A 167 0.39 5.52 -14.67
C VAL A 167 1.62 6.39 -14.51
N LYS A 168 2.41 6.58 -15.59
CA LYS A 168 3.63 7.41 -15.55
C LYS A 168 3.36 8.84 -15.10
N SER A 169 2.31 9.48 -15.65
CA SER A 169 1.99 10.87 -15.31
C SER A 169 1.46 11.03 -13.87
N ARG A 170 0.66 10.06 -13.38
CA ARG A 170 0.21 10.05 -11.98
C ARG A 170 1.36 9.84 -11.01
N LEU A 171 2.26 8.90 -11.31
CA LEU A 171 3.43 8.60 -10.50
C LEU A 171 4.38 9.78 -10.41
N SER A 172 4.71 10.42 -11.53
CA SER A 172 5.55 11.62 -11.55
C SER A 172 4.99 12.74 -10.68
N ARG A 173 3.67 13.04 -10.81
CA ARG A 173 3.00 14.04 -9.97
C ARG A 173 2.94 13.65 -8.51
N ALA A 174 2.72 12.36 -8.21
CA ALA A 174 2.69 11.85 -6.85
C ALA A 174 4.04 12.02 -6.14
N ARG A 175 5.13 11.64 -6.81
CA ARG A 175 6.50 11.79 -6.29
C ARG A 175 6.86 13.26 -6.06
N ALA A 176 6.56 14.13 -7.02
CA ALA A 176 6.82 15.56 -6.89
C ALA A 176 6.07 16.14 -5.68
N ARG A 177 4.77 15.85 -5.56
CA ARG A 177 3.95 16.36 -4.45
C ARG A 177 4.39 15.78 -3.09
N LEU A 178 4.71 14.48 -3.02
CA LEU A 178 5.21 13.87 -1.78
C LEU A 178 6.54 14.50 -1.35
N ARG A 179 7.46 14.69 -2.30
CA ARG A 179 8.72 15.40 -2.02
C ARG A 179 8.48 16.78 -1.45
N ASP A 180 7.59 17.58 -2.06
CA ASP A 180 7.30 18.92 -1.61
C ASP A 180 6.71 18.93 -0.19
N LEU A 181 5.77 18.00 0.10
CA LEU A 181 5.21 17.81 1.44
C LEU A 181 6.26 17.41 2.48
N LEU A 182 7.20 16.52 2.13
CA LEU A 182 8.27 16.11 3.05
C LEU A 182 9.29 17.23 3.28
N LEU A 183 9.54 18.09 2.29
CA LEU A 183 10.42 19.26 2.44
C LEU A 183 9.77 20.37 3.30
N GLU A 184 8.46 20.56 3.22
CA GLU A 184 7.72 21.48 4.08
C GLU A 184 7.77 21.08 5.56
N HIS A 185 7.82 19.78 5.85
CA HIS A 185 7.99 19.21 7.20
C HIS A 185 9.47 19.06 7.60
N GLY A 186 10.33 19.79 7.00
CA GLY A 186 11.78 19.92 6.85
C GLY A 186 12.74 19.51 7.95
N GLU A 187 12.32 19.06 9.12
CA GLU A 187 13.22 18.59 10.19
C GLU A 187 13.48 17.07 10.17
N LEU A 188 12.71 16.31 9.40
CA LEU A 188 12.71 14.84 9.45
C LEU A 188 13.58 14.16 8.36
N VAL A 189 13.96 14.90 7.32
CA VAL A 189 14.83 14.36 6.26
C VAL A 189 16.28 14.69 6.59
N SER A 190 17.03 13.68 7.05
CA SER A 190 18.46 13.83 7.35
C SER A 190 19.23 14.42 6.16
N THR A 191 20.25 15.22 6.47
CA THR A 191 21.09 15.94 5.49
C THR A 191 21.67 15.04 4.39
N GLU A 192 21.83 13.74 4.65
CA GLU A 192 22.32 12.76 3.70
C GLU A 192 21.39 12.53 2.50
N TYR A 193 20.08 12.58 2.71
CA TYR A 193 19.09 12.46 1.61
C TYR A 193 18.94 13.76 0.79
N ARG A 194 19.30 14.91 1.36
CA ARG A 194 19.30 16.21 0.64
C ARG A 194 20.41 16.29 -0.40
N LEU A 195 21.57 15.70 -0.11
CA LEU A 195 22.74 15.76 -0.99
C LEU A 195 22.61 14.86 -2.24
N GLN A 196 21.81 13.78 -2.19
CA GLN A 196 21.59 12.92 -3.36
C GLN A 196 20.60 13.51 -4.37
N SER A 197 19.68 14.38 -3.94
CA SER A 197 18.71 15.02 -4.86
C SER A 197 19.29 16.23 -5.62
N GLU A 198 20.38 16.84 -5.14
CA GLU A 198 21.06 17.95 -5.82
C GLU A 198 22.09 17.48 -6.86
N GLY A 199 22.50 16.19 -6.82
CA GLY A 199 23.46 15.60 -7.76
C GLY A 199 22.88 15.09 -9.07
N GLU A 200 21.57 14.93 -9.20
CA GLU A 200 20.91 14.45 -10.42
C GLU A 200 20.33 15.55 -11.32
N ALA A 201 20.59 16.82 -11.00
CA ALA A 201 20.08 17.99 -11.73
C ALA A 201 21.19 18.70 -12.55
N VAL A 202 22.17 17.95 -13.09
CA VAL A 202 23.16 18.46 -14.07
C VAL A 202 23.13 17.60 -15.34
#